data_0c3df67e3328f83d550319f75a2b7cd6
#
_entry.id   0c3df67e3328f83d550319f75a2b7cd6
#
_cell.length_a   1.000
_cell.length_b   1.000
_cell.length_c   1.000
_cell.angle_alpha   90.00
_cell.angle_beta   90.00
_cell.angle_gamma   90.00
#
_symmetry.space_group_name_H-M   'P 1'
#
loop_
_entity.id
_entity.type
_entity.pdbx_description
1 polymer ?
#
loop_
_entity_poly.entity_id
_entity_poly.type
_entity_poly.pdbx_seq_one_letter_code
_entity_poly.pdbx_strand_id
1 'polypeptide(L)'
;KFSVADGLGVKLELCRQKLKRMYQIFIDGKEGTTGLQIFERLRVMDDIEILQIDSQKRKNEAEKREVIREADLVVLCLPDEMSKKVVQANSDMSVKVIDASTAFRTDPNWTYGLPELSTSQAEEIRNAECVSNPGCYPTGFLMLVKPLIEQGILKKNNVLNINAISGYSGGGRKLIERYDGFDSEKVSARPYGLNMAHKHLPEMTKYSGLLSEPL
;
A
#
# COMPACT_ATOMS: atom_id res chain seq x y z
N LYS A 1 -2.56 49.85 26.88
CA LYS A 1 -2.74 49.98 25.43
C LYS A 1 -2.60 48.58 24.85
N PHE A 2 -3.71 47.87 24.66
CA PHE A 2 -3.73 46.64 23.91
C PHE A 2 -3.65 46.99 22.41
N SER A 3 -2.67 46.46 21.71
CA SER A 3 -2.42 46.70 20.29
C SER A 3 -3.47 45.97 19.43
N VAL A 4 -4.11 46.70 18.52
CA VAL A 4 -5.07 46.16 17.55
C VAL A 4 -4.41 45.12 16.60
N ALA A 5 -3.08 45.08 16.54
CA ALA A 5 -2.30 44.15 15.75
C ALA A 5 -2.37 42.70 16.27
N ASP A 6 -2.45 42.50 17.61
CA ASP A 6 -2.50 41.18 18.21
C ASP A 6 -3.83 40.44 17.93
N GLY A 7 -4.92 41.21 17.82
CA GLY A 7 -6.24 40.65 17.50
C GLY A 7 -6.41 40.21 16.05
N LEU A 8 -5.70 40.82 15.09
CA LEU A 8 -5.72 40.46 13.68
C LEU A 8 -4.88 39.18 13.42
N GLY A 9 -3.73 39.04 14.10
CA GLY A 9 -2.88 37.84 14.00
C GLY A 9 -3.61 36.58 14.45
N VAL A 10 -4.24 36.64 15.62
CA VAL A 10 -5.03 35.51 16.16
C VAL A 10 -6.26 35.19 15.30
N LYS A 11 -6.94 36.19 14.73
CA LYS A 11 -8.06 35.96 13.79
C LYS A 11 -7.61 35.35 12.47
N LEU A 12 -6.44 35.72 11.94
CA LEU A 12 -5.88 35.16 10.72
C LEU A 12 -5.40 33.71 10.94
N GLU A 13 -4.85 33.41 12.11
CA GLU A 13 -4.44 32.05 12.48
C GLU A 13 -5.64 31.12 12.71
N LEU A 14 -6.69 31.63 13.41
CA LEU A 14 -7.97 30.92 13.54
C LEU A 14 -8.70 30.75 12.18
N CYS A 15 -8.57 31.70 11.26
CA CYS A 15 -9.11 31.59 9.92
C CYS A 15 -8.30 30.60 9.05
N ARG A 16 -6.97 30.54 9.19
CA ARG A 16 -6.12 29.53 8.56
C ARG A 16 -6.41 28.12 9.09
N GLN A 17 -6.67 27.96 10.39
CA GLN A 17 -7.09 26.67 10.97
C GLN A 17 -8.48 26.23 10.48
N LYS A 18 -9.40 27.17 10.19
CA LYS A 18 -10.73 26.85 9.63
C LYS A 18 -10.74 26.46 8.15
N LEU A 19 -9.63 26.65 7.43
CA LEU A 19 -9.49 26.33 6.00
C LEU A 19 -8.59 25.13 5.72
N LYS A 20 -8.16 24.38 6.75
CA LYS A 20 -7.40 23.15 6.54
C LYS A 20 -8.37 22.11 5.99
N ARG A 21 -8.24 21.76 4.69
CA ARG A 21 -9.02 20.70 4.06
C ARG A 21 -8.74 19.40 4.80
N MET A 22 -9.79 18.74 5.28
CA MET A 22 -9.74 17.37 5.78
C MET A 22 -9.82 16.43 4.58
N TYR A 23 -8.88 15.49 4.46
CA TYR A 23 -8.92 14.43 3.45
C TYR A 23 -9.68 13.24 3.99
N GLN A 24 -10.71 12.82 3.28
CA GLN A 24 -11.52 11.67 3.64
C GLN A 24 -10.92 10.38 3.07
N ILE A 25 -10.50 9.47 3.94
CA ILE A 25 -9.86 8.22 3.55
C ILE A 25 -10.70 7.04 4.01
N PHE A 26 -11.01 6.14 3.08
CA PHE A 26 -11.65 4.87 3.39
C PHE A 26 -10.64 3.72 3.32
N ILE A 27 -10.57 2.88 4.37
CA ILE A 27 -9.71 1.70 4.42
C ILE A 27 -10.58 0.45 4.37
N ASP A 28 -10.62 -0.21 3.21
CA ASP A 28 -11.29 -1.51 3.07
C ASP A 28 -10.35 -2.63 3.50
N GLY A 29 -10.81 -3.49 4.40
CA GLY A 29 -9.96 -4.53 5.02
C GLY A 29 -9.18 -4.04 6.25
N LYS A 30 -9.64 -3.01 6.93
CA LYS A 30 -9.06 -2.44 8.16
C LYS A 30 -8.82 -3.47 9.27
N GLU A 31 -9.61 -4.54 9.32
CA GLU A 31 -9.48 -5.64 10.30
C GLU A 31 -8.27 -6.56 10.05
N GLY A 32 -7.65 -6.47 8.88
CA GLY A 32 -6.42 -7.19 8.55
C GLY A 32 -5.19 -6.53 9.17
N THR A 33 -4.06 -7.27 9.23
CA THR A 33 -2.80 -6.78 9.81
C THR A 33 -2.30 -5.49 9.14
N THR A 34 -2.34 -5.40 7.83
CA THR A 34 -1.93 -4.21 7.07
C THR A 34 -2.91 -3.07 7.26
N GLY A 35 -4.21 -3.33 7.13
CA GLY A 35 -5.26 -2.31 7.29
C GLY A 35 -5.27 -1.69 8.68
N LEU A 36 -5.08 -2.50 9.73
CA LEU A 36 -5.00 -2.01 11.10
C LEU A 36 -3.79 -1.08 11.31
N GLN A 37 -2.61 -1.45 10.79
CA GLN A 37 -1.42 -0.61 10.90
C GLN A 37 -1.57 0.72 10.16
N ILE A 38 -2.19 0.71 8.98
CA ILE A 38 -2.48 1.94 8.22
C ILE A 38 -3.46 2.81 9.01
N PHE A 39 -4.54 2.23 9.50
CA PHE A 39 -5.52 2.94 10.34
C PHE A 39 -4.85 3.62 11.54
N GLU A 40 -4.03 2.89 12.31
CA GLU A 40 -3.35 3.44 13.48
C GLU A 40 -2.38 4.58 13.15
N ARG A 41 -1.77 4.57 11.97
CA ARG A 41 -0.89 5.64 11.52
C ARG A 41 -1.65 6.87 11.02
N LEU A 42 -2.75 6.67 10.31
CA LEU A 42 -3.52 7.79 9.74
C LEU A 42 -4.39 8.50 10.76
N ARG A 43 -4.94 7.79 11.76
CA ARG A 43 -5.86 8.37 12.76
C ARG A 43 -5.24 9.46 13.65
N VAL A 44 -3.93 9.59 13.68
CA VAL A 44 -3.20 10.61 14.45
C VAL A 44 -2.81 11.83 13.60
N MET A 45 -3.15 11.85 12.33
CA MET A 45 -2.88 12.96 11.42
C MET A 45 -4.04 13.97 11.46
N ASP A 46 -3.71 15.25 11.69
CA ASP A 46 -4.70 16.32 11.92
C ASP A 46 -5.48 16.76 10.67
N ASP A 47 -5.10 16.27 9.48
CA ASP A 47 -5.69 16.61 8.19
C ASP A 47 -6.38 15.42 7.52
N ILE A 48 -6.53 14.32 8.25
CA ILE A 48 -7.15 13.10 7.76
C ILE A 48 -8.38 12.75 8.60
N GLU A 49 -9.48 12.47 7.92
CA GLU A 49 -10.67 11.85 8.46
C GLU A 49 -10.82 10.45 7.89
N ILE A 50 -10.88 9.44 8.76
CA ILE A 50 -11.05 8.05 8.32
C ILE A 50 -12.53 7.73 8.30
N LEU A 51 -13.08 7.52 7.09
CA LEU A 51 -14.45 7.09 6.90
C LEU A 51 -14.63 5.66 7.42
N GLN A 52 -15.72 5.42 8.11
CA GLN A 52 -16.03 4.11 8.69
C GLN A 52 -17.38 3.61 8.19
N ILE A 53 -17.45 2.33 7.92
CA ILE A 53 -18.69 1.61 7.64
C ILE A 53 -19.06 0.77 8.87
N ASP A 54 -20.33 0.72 9.21
CA ASP A 54 -20.84 -0.15 10.28
C ASP A 54 -20.41 -1.60 10.03
N SER A 55 -19.93 -2.26 11.08
CA SER A 55 -19.45 -3.64 11.02
C SER A 55 -20.48 -4.62 10.46
N GLN A 56 -21.77 -4.39 10.70
CA GLN A 56 -22.87 -5.20 10.18
C GLN A 56 -23.11 -4.93 8.68
N LYS A 57 -22.79 -3.72 8.20
CA LYS A 57 -23.05 -3.27 6.83
C LYS A 57 -21.83 -3.41 5.90
N ARG A 58 -20.65 -3.68 6.42
CA ARG A 58 -19.39 -3.77 5.63
C ARG A 58 -19.39 -4.78 4.49
N LYS A 59 -20.33 -5.76 4.49
CA LYS A 59 -20.54 -6.71 3.40
C LYS A 59 -21.59 -6.25 2.40
N ASN A 60 -22.27 -5.14 2.66
CA ASN A 60 -23.26 -4.57 1.77
C ASN A 60 -22.55 -3.72 0.70
N GLU A 61 -22.60 -4.16 -0.53
CA GLU A 61 -21.95 -3.49 -1.67
C GLU A 61 -22.47 -2.06 -1.89
N ALA A 62 -23.78 -1.82 -1.67
CA ALA A 62 -24.36 -0.49 -1.84
C ALA A 62 -23.85 0.50 -0.78
N GLU A 63 -23.85 0.10 0.48
CA GLU A 63 -23.31 0.91 1.59
C GLU A 63 -21.81 1.19 1.40
N LYS A 64 -21.05 0.18 0.98
CA LYS A 64 -19.63 0.35 0.67
C LYS A 64 -19.42 1.35 -0.46
N ARG A 65 -20.24 1.29 -1.51
CA ARG A 65 -20.18 2.18 -2.64
C ARG A 65 -20.44 3.65 -2.26
N GLU A 66 -21.38 3.89 -1.32
CA GLU A 66 -21.62 5.25 -0.80
C GLU A 66 -20.40 5.79 -0.07
N VAL A 67 -19.78 5.01 0.82
CA VAL A 67 -18.57 5.44 1.55
C VAL A 67 -17.40 5.68 0.58
N ILE A 68 -17.24 4.84 -0.45
CA ILE A 68 -16.22 5.05 -1.49
C ILE A 68 -16.46 6.36 -2.25
N ARG A 69 -17.72 6.71 -2.53
CA ARG A 69 -18.07 7.95 -3.23
C ARG A 69 -17.72 9.21 -2.43
N GLU A 70 -17.79 9.14 -1.11
CA GLU A 70 -17.45 10.25 -0.22
C GLU A 70 -15.94 10.40 0.00
N ALA A 71 -15.15 9.35 -0.28
CA ALA A 71 -13.71 9.34 -0.03
C ALA A 71 -12.91 10.14 -1.07
N ASP A 72 -11.88 10.86 -0.61
CA ASP A 72 -10.82 11.41 -1.47
C ASP A 72 -9.83 10.30 -1.89
N LEU A 73 -9.65 9.29 -1.02
CA LEU A 73 -8.72 8.17 -1.23
C LEU A 73 -9.30 6.88 -0.61
N VAL A 74 -9.23 5.80 -1.38
CA VAL A 74 -9.54 4.45 -0.90
C VAL A 74 -8.26 3.63 -0.80
N VAL A 75 -8.05 2.97 0.34
CA VAL A 75 -6.94 2.03 0.57
C VAL A 75 -7.52 0.62 0.67
N LEU A 76 -7.16 -0.24 -0.29
CA LEU A 76 -7.60 -1.63 -0.34
C LEU A 76 -6.57 -2.54 0.33
N CYS A 77 -6.95 -3.14 1.46
CA CYS A 77 -6.17 -4.14 2.19
C CYS A 77 -6.84 -5.50 2.14
N LEU A 78 -7.21 -5.92 0.93
CA LEU A 78 -8.03 -7.08 0.63
C LEU A 78 -7.23 -8.18 -0.07
N PRO A 79 -7.72 -9.44 -0.11
CA PRO A 79 -7.24 -10.45 -1.04
C PRO A 79 -7.43 -10.01 -2.50
N ASP A 80 -6.55 -10.47 -3.40
CA ASP A 80 -6.48 -10.06 -4.81
C ASP A 80 -7.85 -10.05 -5.52
N GLU A 81 -8.63 -11.14 -5.39
CA GLU A 81 -9.93 -11.24 -6.05
C GLU A 81 -10.98 -10.27 -5.49
N MET A 82 -10.86 -9.92 -4.21
CA MET A 82 -11.77 -8.94 -3.60
C MET A 82 -11.38 -7.51 -4.02
N SER A 83 -10.07 -7.21 -4.09
CA SER A 83 -9.58 -5.92 -4.61
C SER A 83 -10.08 -5.70 -6.04
N LYS A 84 -9.95 -6.70 -6.93
CA LYS A 84 -10.45 -6.63 -8.31
C LYS A 84 -11.95 -6.34 -8.37
N LYS A 85 -12.75 -7.01 -7.54
CA LYS A 85 -14.20 -6.79 -7.48
C LYS A 85 -14.55 -5.38 -7.04
N VAL A 86 -13.89 -4.86 -6.00
CA VAL A 86 -14.14 -3.49 -5.53
C VAL A 86 -13.76 -2.46 -6.59
N VAL A 87 -12.61 -2.59 -7.24
CA VAL A 87 -12.18 -1.70 -8.32
C VAL A 87 -13.17 -1.74 -9.49
N GLN A 88 -13.56 -2.95 -9.94
CA GLN A 88 -14.51 -3.11 -11.04
C GLN A 88 -15.89 -2.51 -10.71
N ALA A 89 -16.41 -2.74 -9.51
CA ALA A 89 -17.72 -2.23 -9.08
C ALA A 89 -17.78 -0.70 -8.94
N ASN A 90 -16.61 -0.03 -8.84
CA ASN A 90 -16.49 1.41 -8.65
C ASN A 90 -15.72 2.10 -9.78
N SER A 91 -15.60 1.46 -10.94
CA SER A 91 -14.85 1.96 -12.09
C SER A 91 -15.41 3.24 -12.71
N ASP A 92 -16.63 3.62 -12.38
CA ASP A 92 -17.32 4.86 -12.78
C ASP A 92 -17.08 6.01 -11.79
N MET A 93 -16.34 5.80 -10.70
CA MET A 93 -16.05 6.83 -9.70
C MET A 93 -14.66 7.41 -9.90
N SER A 94 -14.58 8.73 -9.78
CA SER A 94 -13.30 9.47 -9.79
C SER A 94 -12.74 9.55 -8.37
N VAL A 95 -12.34 8.42 -7.80
CA VAL A 95 -11.70 8.33 -6.47
C VAL A 95 -10.29 7.76 -6.62
N LYS A 96 -9.33 8.30 -5.89
CA LYS A 96 -7.98 7.75 -5.86
C LYS A 96 -7.94 6.43 -5.10
N VAL A 97 -7.20 5.45 -5.63
CA VAL A 97 -7.10 4.12 -5.03
C VAL A 97 -5.65 3.72 -4.79
N ILE A 98 -5.36 3.23 -3.59
CA ILE A 98 -4.12 2.49 -3.29
C ILE A 98 -4.50 1.04 -2.99
N ASP A 99 -3.95 0.10 -3.76
CA ASP A 99 -4.17 -1.34 -3.52
C ASP A 99 -2.92 -2.00 -2.94
N ALA A 100 -3.09 -2.69 -1.80
CA ALA A 100 -2.00 -3.40 -1.13
C ALA A 100 -1.90 -4.89 -1.52
N SER A 101 -2.82 -5.38 -2.37
CA SER A 101 -2.79 -6.76 -2.86
C SER A 101 -1.71 -6.96 -3.95
N THR A 102 -1.63 -8.16 -4.51
CA THR A 102 -0.77 -8.41 -5.68
C THR A 102 -1.49 -8.20 -7.02
N ALA A 103 -2.80 -7.93 -6.98
CA ALA A 103 -3.68 -7.94 -8.15
C ALA A 103 -3.27 -6.97 -9.26
N PHE A 104 -2.73 -5.82 -8.88
CA PHE A 104 -2.48 -4.71 -9.81
C PHE A 104 -1.01 -4.30 -9.91
N ARG A 105 -0.09 -5.00 -9.24
CA ARG A 105 1.32 -4.61 -9.21
C ARG A 105 2.01 -4.66 -10.56
N THR A 106 1.53 -5.49 -11.47
CA THR A 106 2.05 -5.59 -12.83
C THR A 106 1.07 -5.11 -13.90
N ASP A 107 -0.07 -4.57 -13.49
CA ASP A 107 -1.05 -3.98 -14.41
C ASP A 107 -0.49 -2.68 -15.01
N PRO A 108 -0.52 -2.48 -16.35
CA PRO A 108 0.00 -1.29 -17.00
C PRO A 108 -0.82 -0.02 -16.71
N ASN A 109 -2.07 -0.15 -16.26
CA ASN A 109 -2.95 0.96 -15.93
C ASN A 109 -2.76 1.45 -14.48
N TRP A 110 -1.90 0.80 -13.71
CA TRP A 110 -1.62 1.13 -12.32
C TRP A 110 -0.20 1.63 -12.15
N THR A 111 -0.05 2.75 -11.45
CA THR A 111 1.27 3.26 -11.09
C THR A 111 1.84 2.41 -9.94
N TYR A 112 3.07 1.93 -10.14
CA TYR A 112 3.76 1.15 -9.11
C TYR A 112 4.25 2.06 -7.99
N GLY A 113 3.82 1.83 -6.78
CA GLY A 113 3.98 2.73 -5.62
C GLY A 113 5.34 2.69 -4.93
N LEU A 114 6.44 2.57 -5.68
CA LEU A 114 7.82 2.67 -5.16
C LEU A 114 8.44 3.98 -5.66
N PRO A 115 8.48 5.05 -4.83
CA PRO A 115 8.97 6.36 -5.27
C PRO A 115 10.41 6.34 -5.79
N GLU A 116 11.23 5.42 -5.28
CA GLU A 116 12.64 5.28 -5.63
C GLU A 116 12.85 4.51 -6.96
N LEU A 117 11.80 4.07 -7.62
CA LEU A 117 11.90 3.26 -8.84
C LEU A 117 12.54 4.04 -10.00
N SER A 118 12.28 5.36 -10.08
CA SER A 118 12.90 6.28 -11.03
C SER A 118 12.87 7.71 -10.49
N THR A 119 13.56 8.63 -11.15
CA THR A 119 13.56 10.06 -10.79
C THR A 119 12.19 10.73 -10.93
N SER A 120 11.31 10.25 -11.82
CA SER A 120 9.95 10.75 -12.04
C SER A 120 8.90 10.03 -11.20
N GLN A 121 9.21 8.86 -10.63
CA GLN A 121 8.22 7.97 -10.02
C GLN A 121 7.44 8.60 -8.88
N ALA A 122 8.09 9.41 -8.05
CA ALA A 122 7.42 10.11 -6.95
C ALA A 122 6.33 11.09 -7.47
N GLU A 123 6.60 11.75 -8.60
CA GLU A 123 5.61 12.63 -9.24
C GLU A 123 4.50 11.84 -9.93
N GLU A 124 4.84 10.73 -10.58
CA GLU A 124 3.86 9.81 -11.18
C GLU A 124 2.90 9.27 -10.13
N ILE A 125 3.40 8.83 -8.96
CA ILE A 125 2.56 8.38 -7.83
C ILE A 125 1.64 9.50 -7.33
N ARG A 126 2.16 10.73 -7.20
CA ARG A 126 1.38 11.87 -6.71
C ARG A 126 0.19 12.20 -7.62
N ASN A 127 0.39 12.05 -8.94
CA ASN A 127 -0.61 12.38 -9.94
C ASN A 127 -1.51 11.20 -10.32
N ALA A 128 -1.16 9.99 -9.92
CA ALA A 128 -1.91 8.78 -10.26
C ALA A 128 -3.31 8.74 -9.61
N GLU A 129 -4.25 8.16 -10.32
CA GLU A 129 -5.55 7.77 -9.78
C GLU A 129 -5.49 6.41 -9.08
N CYS A 130 -4.71 5.48 -9.63
CA CYS A 130 -4.55 4.13 -9.12
C CYS A 130 -3.07 3.80 -8.85
N VAL A 131 -2.77 3.46 -7.61
CA VAL A 131 -1.42 3.10 -7.15
C VAL A 131 -1.42 1.69 -6.57
N SER A 132 -0.53 0.84 -7.06
CA SER A 132 -0.31 -0.50 -6.49
C SER A 132 0.84 -0.47 -5.49
N ASN A 133 0.56 -0.81 -4.23
CA ASN A 133 1.59 -0.85 -3.18
C ASN A 133 2.54 -2.03 -3.42
N PRO A 134 3.87 -1.80 -3.44
CA PRO A 134 4.88 -2.84 -3.68
C PRO A 134 4.84 -3.99 -2.67
N GLY A 135 5.25 -5.17 -3.10
CA GLY A 135 5.54 -6.26 -2.19
C GLY A 135 6.77 -5.98 -1.33
N CYS A 136 6.81 -6.54 -0.11
CA CYS A 136 7.93 -6.32 0.81
C CYS A 136 9.27 -6.82 0.25
N TYR A 137 9.32 -8.03 -0.33
CA TYR A 137 10.53 -8.54 -0.97
C TYR A 137 10.89 -7.78 -2.25
N PRO A 138 9.94 -7.48 -3.17
CA PRO A 138 10.21 -6.67 -4.35
C PRO A 138 10.79 -5.30 -4.02
N THR A 139 10.31 -4.64 -2.98
CA THR A 139 10.89 -3.36 -2.53
C THR A 139 12.40 -3.48 -2.27
N GLY A 140 12.79 -4.42 -1.40
CA GLY A 140 14.21 -4.65 -1.10
C GLY A 140 15.01 -5.09 -2.33
N PHE A 141 14.47 -5.98 -3.13
CA PHE A 141 15.10 -6.47 -4.35
C PHE A 141 15.33 -5.35 -5.38
N LEU A 142 14.31 -4.56 -5.66
CA LEU A 142 14.38 -3.48 -6.65
C LEU A 142 15.36 -2.38 -6.22
N MET A 143 15.36 -2.03 -4.94
CA MET A 143 16.29 -1.05 -4.38
C MET A 143 17.76 -1.47 -4.52
N LEU A 144 18.05 -2.78 -4.52
CA LEU A 144 19.38 -3.33 -4.68
C LEU A 144 19.73 -3.59 -6.14
N VAL A 145 18.86 -4.24 -6.90
CA VAL A 145 19.18 -4.83 -8.20
C VAL A 145 18.99 -3.83 -9.34
N LYS A 146 17.93 -3.02 -9.31
CA LYS A 146 17.63 -2.08 -10.40
C LYS A 146 18.76 -1.09 -10.67
N PRO A 147 19.35 -0.41 -9.66
CA PRO A 147 20.47 0.49 -9.89
C PRO A 147 21.70 -0.21 -10.52
N LEU A 148 21.97 -1.46 -10.13
CA LEU A 148 23.08 -2.23 -10.68
C LEU A 148 22.87 -2.59 -12.16
N ILE A 149 21.63 -2.87 -12.55
CA ILE A 149 21.28 -3.10 -13.96
C ILE A 149 21.37 -1.80 -14.75
N GLU A 150 20.87 -0.69 -14.23
CA GLU A 150 20.90 0.62 -14.88
C GLU A 150 22.34 1.13 -15.10
N GLN A 151 23.24 0.84 -14.16
CA GLN A 151 24.67 1.15 -14.28
C GLN A 151 25.45 0.13 -15.13
N GLY A 152 24.80 -0.91 -15.65
CA GLY A 152 25.43 -1.95 -16.45
C GLY A 152 26.36 -2.90 -15.65
N ILE A 153 26.34 -2.84 -14.32
CA ILE A 153 27.12 -3.72 -13.44
C ILE A 153 26.52 -5.14 -13.49
N LEU A 154 25.19 -5.25 -13.45
CA LEU A 154 24.48 -6.48 -13.72
C LEU A 154 23.85 -6.42 -15.12
N LYS A 155 23.92 -7.53 -15.84
CA LYS A 155 23.27 -7.67 -17.15
C LYS A 155 21.84 -8.13 -16.96
N LYS A 156 20.93 -7.70 -17.84
CA LYS A 156 19.50 -8.09 -17.80
C LYS A 156 19.26 -9.59 -17.92
N ASN A 157 20.21 -10.34 -18.50
CA ASN A 157 20.15 -11.80 -18.66
C ASN A 157 20.87 -12.55 -17.53
N ASN A 158 21.35 -11.88 -16.48
CA ASN A 158 21.87 -12.58 -15.31
C ASN A 158 20.74 -13.36 -14.59
N VAL A 159 21.04 -14.59 -14.21
CA VAL A 159 20.19 -15.36 -13.32
C VAL A 159 20.55 -14.98 -11.88
N LEU A 160 19.56 -14.54 -11.10
CA LEU A 160 19.77 -14.12 -9.73
C LEU A 160 19.05 -15.05 -8.78
N ASN A 161 19.73 -15.48 -7.73
CA ASN A 161 19.14 -16.21 -6.61
C ASN A 161 18.82 -15.24 -5.47
N ILE A 162 17.60 -15.32 -4.93
CA ILE A 162 17.14 -14.48 -3.83
C ILE A 162 17.00 -15.31 -2.56
N ASN A 163 17.80 -14.98 -1.56
CA ASN A 163 17.64 -15.49 -0.20
C ASN A 163 17.25 -14.33 0.70
N ALA A 164 16.09 -14.43 1.35
CA ALA A 164 15.57 -13.36 2.18
C ALA A 164 14.98 -13.90 3.48
N ILE A 165 15.00 -13.10 4.53
CA ILE A 165 14.43 -13.42 5.84
C ILE A 165 13.26 -12.48 6.07
N SER A 166 12.14 -13.02 6.58
CA SER A 166 10.95 -12.25 6.93
C SER A 166 10.43 -12.67 8.29
N GLY A 167 9.87 -11.73 9.03
CA GLY A 167 9.05 -12.06 10.19
C GLY A 167 7.77 -12.79 9.78
N TYR A 168 7.26 -13.65 10.64
CA TYR A 168 6.04 -14.43 10.38
C TYR A 168 4.79 -13.56 10.14
N SER A 169 4.78 -12.34 10.68
CA SER A 169 3.72 -11.35 10.44
C SER A 169 3.56 -10.97 8.96
N GLY A 170 4.62 -11.12 8.15
CA GLY A 170 4.57 -10.92 6.70
C GLY A 170 3.60 -11.87 5.97
N GLY A 171 3.27 -13.01 6.56
CA GLY A 171 2.25 -13.94 6.05
C GLY A 171 0.80 -13.59 6.45
N GLY A 172 0.62 -12.45 7.12
CA GLY A 172 -0.69 -11.97 7.56
C GLY A 172 -1.27 -12.75 8.75
N ARG A 173 -2.53 -12.46 9.06
CA ARG A 173 -3.21 -12.97 10.25
C ARG A 173 -3.15 -14.49 10.40
N LYS A 174 -3.35 -15.24 9.32
CA LYS A 174 -3.31 -16.72 9.36
C LYS A 174 -1.95 -17.28 9.82
N LEU A 175 -0.85 -16.62 9.41
CA LEU A 175 0.48 -17.06 9.81
C LEU A 175 0.80 -16.62 11.24
N ILE A 176 0.36 -15.43 11.65
CA ILE A 176 0.45 -14.96 13.03
C ILE A 176 -0.26 -15.94 13.98
N GLU A 177 -1.54 -16.24 13.75
CA GLU A 177 -2.33 -17.18 14.56
C GLU A 177 -1.68 -18.56 14.62
N ARG A 178 -1.08 -19.00 13.52
CA ARG A 178 -0.36 -20.28 13.49
C ARG A 178 0.90 -20.28 14.36
N TYR A 179 1.68 -19.19 14.34
CA TYR A 179 2.90 -19.09 15.16
C TYR A 179 2.58 -18.88 16.64
N ASP A 180 1.57 -18.09 16.95
CA ASP A 180 1.11 -17.86 18.33
C ASP A 180 0.53 -19.14 18.98
N GLY A 181 0.00 -20.06 18.17
CA GLY A 181 -0.51 -21.36 18.61
C GLY A 181 0.56 -22.47 18.72
N PHE A 182 1.79 -22.21 18.27
CA PHE A 182 2.90 -23.17 18.44
C PHE A 182 3.63 -22.92 19.75
N ASP A 183 4.07 -24.03 20.39
CA ASP A 183 5.06 -24.01 21.45
C ASP A 183 6.32 -23.31 20.92
N SER A 184 6.52 -22.05 21.29
CA SER A 184 7.52 -21.14 20.72
C SER A 184 8.96 -21.64 20.83
N GLU A 185 9.20 -22.63 21.68
CA GLU A 185 10.52 -23.26 21.88
C GLU A 185 10.92 -24.19 20.72
N LYS A 186 9.98 -24.58 19.82
CA LYS A 186 10.23 -25.61 18.81
C LYS A 186 10.42 -25.11 17.38
N VAL A 187 10.08 -23.85 17.04
CA VAL A 187 10.19 -23.37 15.66
C VAL A 187 10.77 -21.95 15.62
N SER A 188 12.09 -21.84 15.62
CA SER A 188 12.78 -20.55 15.50
C SER A 188 12.84 -20.00 14.08
N ALA A 189 12.83 -20.85 13.05
CA ALA A 189 12.83 -20.46 11.64
C ALA A 189 12.17 -21.54 10.77
N ARG A 190 11.49 -21.12 9.70
CA ARG A 190 10.83 -22.01 8.75
C ARG A 190 11.14 -21.61 7.32
N PRO A 191 11.76 -22.45 6.49
CA PRO A 191 11.92 -22.17 5.07
C PRO A 191 10.56 -22.23 4.37
N TYR A 192 10.37 -21.34 3.39
CA TYR A 192 9.20 -21.33 2.50
C TYR A 192 9.58 -20.84 1.10
N GLY A 193 8.67 -20.93 0.12
CA GLY A 193 8.94 -20.55 -1.26
C GLY A 193 9.92 -21.48 -1.99
N LEU A 194 10.15 -22.70 -1.47
CA LEU A 194 11.11 -23.68 -2.01
C LEU A 194 10.72 -24.20 -3.39
N ASN A 195 9.49 -23.96 -3.84
CA ASN A 195 9.01 -24.29 -5.20
C ASN A 195 9.41 -23.24 -6.24
N MET A 196 10.14 -22.17 -5.86
CA MET A 196 10.58 -21.07 -6.71
C MET A 196 9.44 -20.37 -7.48
N ALA A 197 8.23 -20.38 -6.92
CA ALA A 197 7.02 -19.80 -7.54
C ALA A 197 6.35 -18.82 -6.58
N HIS A 198 7.07 -17.76 -6.21
CA HIS A 198 6.54 -16.75 -5.31
C HIS A 198 5.77 -15.68 -6.08
N LYS A 199 4.62 -15.26 -5.55
CA LYS A 199 3.74 -14.24 -6.16
C LYS A 199 4.39 -12.85 -6.37
N HIS A 200 5.57 -12.60 -5.82
CA HIS A 200 6.32 -11.37 -6.00
C HIS A 200 7.31 -11.41 -7.19
N LEU A 201 7.55 -12.57 -7.80
CA LEU A 201 8.52 -12.69 -8.89
C LEU A 201 8.15 -11.85 -10.12
N PRO A 202 6.87 -11.80 -10.55
CA PRO A 202 6.48 -10.97 -11.70
C PRO A 202 6.80 -9.48 -11.53
N GLU A 203 6.54 -8.89 -10.35
CA GLU A 203 6.85 -7.47 -10.10
C GLU A 203 8.36 -7.22 -10.01
N MET A 204 9.13 -8.15 -9.43
CA MET A 204 10.59 -8.08 -9.41
C MET A 204 11.16 -8.05 -10.83
N THR A 205 10.70 -8.94 -11.68
CA THR A 205 11.15 -9.04 -13.09
C THR A 205 10.78 -7.79 -13.87
N LYS A 206 9.50 -7.40 -13.81
CA LYS A 206 9.00 -6.25 -14.58
C LYS A 206 9.78 -4.97 -14.27
N TYR A 207 9.96 -4.65 -13.00
CA TYR A 207 10.50 -3.35 -12.60
C TYR A 207 12.02 -3.31 -12.46
N SER A 208 12.71 -4.44 -12.35
CA SER A 208 14.16 -4.49 -12.43
C SER A 208 14.68 -4.43 -13.86
N GLY A 209 13.87 -4.86 -14.83
CA GLY A 209 14.27 -5.00 -16.24
C GLY A 209 15.02 -6.29 -16.53
N LEU A 210 14.99 -7.28 -15.63
CA LEU A 210 15.50 -8.63 -15.91
C LEU A 210 14.71 -9.29 -17.04
N LEU A 211 15.37 -10.17 -17.81
CA LEU A 211 14.74 -10.94 -18.89
C LEU A 211 14.10 -12.23 -18.41
N SER A 212 14.42 -12.68 -17.19
CA SER A 212 13.85 -13.87 -16.58
C SER A 212 13.54 -13.60 -15.09
N GLU A 213 12.61 -14.36 -14.55
CA GLU A 213 12.31 -14.32 -13.13
C GLU A 213 13.54 -14.73 -12.31
N PRO A 214 13.83 -14.03 -11.19
CA PRO A 214 14.84 -14.49 -10.23
C PRO A 214 14.37 -15.78 -9.54
N LEU A 215 15.33 -16.55 -9.05
CA LEU A 215 15.13 -17.84 -8.38
C LEU A 215 15.14 -17.70 -6.87
#